data_de00d70d19d623f7f328036ffbf14acd
#
_entry.id   de00d70d19d623f7f328036ffbf14acd
#
_cell.length_a   1.000
_cell.length_b   1.000
_cell.length_c   1.000
_cell.angle_alpha   90.00
_cell.angle_beta   90.00
_cell.angle_gamma   90.00
#
_symmetry.space_group_name_H-M   'P 1'
#
loop_
_entity.id
_entity.type
_entity.pdbx_description
1 polymer ?
#
loop_
_entity_poly.entity_id
_entity_poly.type
_entity_poly.pdbx_seq_one_letter_code
_entity_poly.pdbx_strand_id
1 'polypeptide(L)'
;MTKQVLIINVTRMGDLIQTGPLLSRLRDEWPDVAIDLVVDRSFAPTAALLTGLRQIISCDFTGLLDECRMQSKSLVTLMQGMTAWAAPLRAARYDRIINLTFNRQTGLLASYIGAPDLRGIIAGPDGCPIVQDPWLSYFTDLHRHRRFNRFNLVDLYAMGGSGTGAFSPLSITIPADGRAWADLFLQSQGRTVRQWIAVQAGASDVMKAWRPEYFGQTMARLSRHSGVGFVMIGTAAEADAI
;
A
#
# COMPACT_ATOMS: atom_id res chain seq x y z
N MET A 1 -13.98 25.31 7.03
CA MET A 1 -12.58 25.08 6.57
C MET A 1 -12.48 23.64 6.11
N THR A 2 -11.88 23.39 4.96
CA THR A 2 -11.61 22.06 4.42
C THR A 2 -10.67 21.30 5.36
N LYS A 3 -11.06 20.08 5.78
CA LYS A 3 -10.21 19.21 6.59
C LYS A 3 -9.04 18.69 5.77
N GLN A 4 -7.87 18.61 6.37
CA GLN A 4 -6.66 18.11 5.74
C GLN A 4 -6.18 16.84 6.45
N VAL A 5 -6.03 15.75 5.69
CA VAL A 5 -5.60 14.44 6.20
C VAL A 5 -4.33 14.00 5.49
N LEU A 6 -3.34 13.57 6.25
CA LEU A 6 -2.16 12.90 5.72
C LEU A 6 -2.24 11.40 6.05
N ILE A 7 -2.12 10.56 5.04
CA ILE A 7 -1.94 9.12 5.21
C ILE A 7 -0.47 8.79 4.93
N ILE A 8 0.15 8.01 5.79
CA ILE A 8 1.50 7.48 5.60
C ILE A 8 1.38 5.98 5.38
N ASN A 9 1.65 5.52 4.15
CA ASN A 9 1.66 4.11 3.80
C ASN A 9 2.82 3.83 2.83
N VAL A 10 3.99 3.52 3.39
CA VAL A 10 5.22 3.21 2.64
C VAL A 10 5.47 1.70 2.55
N THR A 11 4.40 0.92 2.63
CA THR A 11 4.42 -0.54 2.58
C THR A 11 4.38 -1.05 1.13
N ARG A 12 3.97 -2.31 0.95
CA ARG A 12 3.94 -2.97 -0.35
C ARG A 12 2.73 -2.55 -1.18
N MET A 13 2.77 -2.81 -2.49
CA MET A 13 1.71 -2.52 -3.45
C MET A 13 0.32 -2.97 -2.98
N GLY A 14 0.19 -4.21 -2.49
CA GLY A 14 -1.08 -4.76 -2.02
C GLY A 14 -1.66 -3.98 -0.82
N ASP A 15 -0.82 -3.65 0.16
CA ASP A 15 -1.24 -2.88 1.35
C ASP A 15 -1.65 -1.46 0.97
N LEU A 16 -0.97 -0.89 -0.04
CA LEU A 16 -1.30 0.43 -0.55
C LEU A 16 -2.68 0.46 -1.22
N ILE A 17 -3.00 -0.54 -2.06
CA ILE A 17 -4.32 -0.67 -2.68
C ILE A 17 -5.40 -0.83 -1.61
N GLN A 18 -5.13 -1.57 -0.54
CA GLN A 18 -6.04 -1.77 0.58
C GLN A 18 -6.36 -0.49 1.38
N THR A 19 -5.66 0.62 1.11
CA THR A 19 -5.99 1.93 1.65
C THR A 19 -7.25 2.55 0.99
N GLY A 20 -7.67 2.07 -0.19
CA GLY A 20 -8.78 2.63 -0.96
C GLY A 20 -10.07 2.84 -0.17
N PRO A 21 -10.61 1.84 0.56
CA PRO A 21 -11.81 2.00 1.37
C PRO A 21 -11.69 3.06 2.47
N LEU A 22 -10.49 3.26 3.04
CA LEU A 22 -10.26 4.35 3.99
C LEU A 22 -10.48 5.73 3.34
N LEU A 23 -10.06 5.91 2.08
CA LEU A 23 -10.27 7.17 1.35
C LEU A 23 -11.76 7.49 1.19
N SER A 24 -12.58 6.48 0.90
CA SER A 24 -14.03 6.64 0.81
C SER A 24 -14.64 7.02 2.16
N ARG A 25 -14.25 6.31 3.23
CA ARG A 25 -14.74 6.60 4.59
C ARG A 25 -14.37 7.99 5.09
N LEU A 26 -13.17 8.46 4.78
CA LEU A 26 -12.76 9.82 5.14
C LEU A 26 -13.61 10.88 4.45
N ARG A 27 -14.07 10.62 3.22
CA ARG A 27 -15.00 11.51 2.52
C ARG A 27 -16.42 11.43 3.05
N ASP A 28 -16.85 10.26 3.51
CA ASP A 28 -18.14 10.13 4.21
C ASP A 28 -18.11 10.91 5.53
N GLU A 29 -16.97 10.88 6.24
CA GLU A 29 -16.78 11.62 7.49
C GLU A 29 -16.69 13.14 7.24
N TRP A 30 -15.94 13.54 6.19
CA TRP A 30 -15.73 14.93 5.80
C TRP A 30 -15.81 15.08 4.28
N PRO A 31 -16.97 15.47 3.72
CA PRO A 31 -17.19 15.50 2.26
C PRO A 31 -16.16 16.27 1.45
N ASP A 32 -15.62 17.38 2.00
CA ASP A 32 -14.62 18.22 1.33
C ASP A 32 -13.19 17.95 1.81
N VAL A 33 -12.91 16.77 2.36
CA VAL A 33 -11.58 16.45 2.89
C VAL A 33 -10.52 16.45 1.79
N ALA A 34 -9.40 17.12 2.06
CA ALA A 34 -8.19 17.05 1.25
C ALA A 34 -7.26 15.98 1.80
N ILE A 35 -7.04 14.90 1.05
CA ILE A 35 -6.27 13.74 1.47
C ILE A 35 -4.94 13.69 0.71
N ASP A 36 -3.84 13.74 1.42
CA ASP A 36 -2.50 13.51 0.91
C ASP A 36 -2.00 12.13 1.33
N LEU A 37 -1.21 11.49 0.48
CA LEU A 37 -0.66 10.17 0.72
C LEU A 37 0.86 10.16 0.56
N VAL A 38 1.56 9.83 1.63
CA VAL A 38 3.02 9.56 1.61
C VAL A 38 3.25 8.10 1.26
N VAL A 39 4.09 7.87 0.25
CA VAL A 39 4.45 6.53 -0.25
C VAL A 39 5.97 6.42 -0.47
N ASP A 40 6.48 5.18 -0.50
CA ASP A 40 7.80 4.96 -1.08
C ASP A 40 7.77 5.23 -2.59
N ARG A 41 8.86 5.78 -3.13
CA ARG A 41 8.97 6.14 -4.55
C ARG A 41 8.65 4.97 -5.48
N SER A 42 9.05 3.77 -5.12
CA SER A 42 8.81 2.55 -5.91
C SER A 42 7.33 2.22 -6.07
N PHE A 43 6.46 2.70 -5.16
CA PHE A 43 5.02 2.43 -5.18
C PHE A 43 4.17 3.63 -5.61
N ALA A 44 4.78 4.76 -5.99
CA ALA A 44 4.05 5.92 -6.49
C ALA A 44 3.12 5.61 -7.69
N PRO A 45 3.52 4.77 -8.67
CA PRO A 45 2.62 4.35 -9.75
C PRO A 45 1.38 3.58 -9.25
N THR A 46 1.53 2.77 -8.20
CA THR A 46 0.40 2.07 -7.58
C THR A 46 -0.54 3.03 -6.86
N ALA A 47 0.02 4.02 -6.15
CA ALA A 47 -0.78 5.04 -5.49
C ALA A 47 -1.64 5.85 -6.47
N ALA A 48 -1.15 6.08 -7.69
CA ALA A 48 -1.88 6.77 -8.74
C ALA A 48 -3.15 6.04 -9.22
N LEU A 49 -3.30 4.76 -8.89
CA LEU A 49 -4.53 3.99 -9.17
C LEU A 49 -5.64 4.27 -8.14
N LEU A 50 -5.31 4.87 -6.99
CA LEU A 50 -6.26 5.23 -5.95
C LEU A 50 -6.96 6.55 -6.31
N THR A 51 -8.27 6.61 -6.11
CA THR A 51 -9.06 7.80 -6.41
C THR A 51 -9.20 8.70 -5.18
N GLY A 52 -9.25 10.03 -5.43
CA GLY A 52 -9.58 11.05 -4.44
C GLY A 52 -8.47 11.44 -3.50
N LEU A 53 -7.27 11.21 -3.90
CA LEU A 53 -6.12 11.86 -3.32
C LEU A 53 -5.98 13.28 -3.90
N ARG A 54 -5.67 14.25 -3.04
CA ARG A 54 -5.24 15.57 -3.48
C ARG A 54 -3.83 15.52 -4.03
N GLN A 55 -2.94 14.82 -3.34
CA GLN A 55 -1.54 14.71 -3.69
C GLN A 55 -0.95 13.37 -3.26
N ILE A 56 -0.05 12.82 -4.09
CA ILE A 56 0.82 11.71 -3.76
C ILE A 56 2.22 12.28 -3.51
N ILE A 57 2.77 12.01 -2.33
CA ILE A 57 4.05 12.55 -1.88
C ILE A 57 5.01 11.37 -1.75
N SER A 58 5.97 11.29 -2.66
CA SER A 58 6.92 10.18 -2.68
C SER A 58 8.23 10.54 -2.00
N CYS A 59 8.81 9.56 -1.30
CA CYS A 59 10.16 9.60 -0.75
C CYS A 59 10.84 8.28 -1.06
N ASP A 60 12.16 8.33 -1.28
CA ASP A 60 12.98 7.14 -1.49
C ASP A 60 13.42 6.56 -0.14
N PHE A 61 12.47 6.00 0.60
CA PHE A 61 12.76 5.41 1.92
C PHE A 61 13.70 4.21 1.80
N THR A 62 13.57 3.42 0.75
CA THR A 62 14.43 2.26 0.50
C THR A 62 15.85 2.68 0.21
N GLY A 63 16.06 3.64 -0.70
CA GLY A 63 17.38 4.18 -1.00
C GLY A 63 18.04 4.85 0.21
N LEU A 64 17.30 5.57 1.03
CA LEU A 64 17.79 6.16 2.27
C LEU A 64 18.27 5.10 3.27
N LEU A 65 17.54 3.98 3.40
CA LEU A 65 17.96 2.87 4.26
C LEU A 65 19.23 2.20 3.74
N ASP A 66 19.35 2.04 2.43
CA ASP A 66 20.55 1.46 1.81
C ASP A 66 21.77 2.39 1.95
N GLU A 67 21.60 3.70 1.77
CA GLU A 67 22.64 4.69 2.06
C GLU A 67 23.13 4.63 3.51
N CYS A 68 22.21 4.41 4.47
CA CYS A 68 22.57 4.20 5.89
C CYS A 68 23.36 2.91 6.08
N ARG A 69 22.92 1.81 5.50
CA ARG A 69 23.58 0.49 5.63
C ARG A 69 24.97 0.49 5.03
N MET A 70 25.14 1.10 3.87
CA MET A 70 26.42 1.19 3.16
C MET A 70 27.33 2.28 3.72
N GLN A 71 26.89 3.03 4.73
CA GLN A 71 27.62 4.16 5.32
C GLN A 71 28.09 5.20 4.27
N SER A 72 27.38 5.30 3.15
CA SER A 72 27.72 6.21 2.06
C SER A 72 27.47 7.68 2.42
N LYS A 73 26.60 7.92 3.42
CA LYS A 73 26.35 9.26 3.99
C LYS A 73 26.34 9.21 5.51
N SER A 74 26.71 10.33 6.14
CA SER A 74 26.61 10.44 7.59
C SER A 74 25.14 10.44 8.03
N LEU A 75 24.86 9.90 9.22
CA LEU A 75 23.51 9.91 9.80
C LEU A 75 22.98 11.34 9.92
N VAL A 76 23.81 12.31 10.25
CA VAL A 76 23.44 13.73 10.35
C VAL A 76 22.95 14.26 9.00
N THR A 77 23.68 13.98 7.93
CA THR A 77 23.28 14.38 6.56
C THR A 77 21.93 13.78 6.16
N LEU A 78 21.71 12.50 6.46
CA LEU A 78 20.45 11.82 6.17
C LEU A 78 19.28 12.43 6.99
N MET A 79 19.50 12.70 8.27
CA MET A 79 18.48 13.34 9.12
C MET A 79 18.16 14.76 8.65
N GLN A 80 19.17 15.54 8.25
CA GLN A 80 18.94 16.88 7.68
C GLN A 80 18.12 16.81 6.40
N GLY A 81 18.45 15.88 5.50
CA GLY A 81 17.69 15.65 4.27
C GLY A 81 16.23 15.26 4.53
N MET A 82 16.00 14.33 5.45
CA MET A 82 14.65 13.93 5.86
C MET A 82 13.88 15.08 6.51
N THR A 83 14.52 15.87 7.36
CA THR A 83 13.89 17.03 8.00
C THR A 83 13.50 18.08 6.95
N ALA A 84 14.38 18.38 6.00
CA ALA A 84 14.09 19.31 4.90
C ALA A 84 12.94 18.80 4.02
N TRP A 85 12.92 17.49 3.69
CA TRP A 85 11.84 16.87 2.93
C TRP A 85 10.50 16.92 3.67
N ALA A 86 10.50 16.71 4.99
CA ALA A 86 9.28 16.70 5.80
C ALA A 86 8.80 18.10 6.22
N ALA A 87 9.62 19.15 6.10
CA ALA A 87 9.27 20.49 6.54
C ALA A 87 8.00 21.06 5.87
N PRO A 88 7.78 20.90 4.55
CA PRO A 88 6.52 21.34 3.92
C PRO A 88 5.29 20.60 4.46
N LEU A 89 5.43 19.29 4.79
CA LEU A 89 4.35 18.49 5.37
C LEU A 89 3.97 19.01 6.76
N ARG A 90 4.96 19.34 7.57
CA ARG A 90 4.73 19.98 8.88
C ARG A 90 4.06 21.36 8.75
N ALA A 91 4.47 22.15 7.76
CA ALA A 91 3.90 23.48 7.51
C ALA A 91 2.44 23.43 7.02
N ALA A 92 2.02 22.32 6.40
CA ALA A 92 0.66 22.12 5.90
C ALA A 92 -0.41 22.04 7.01
N ARG A 93 -0.02 21.75 8.26
CA ARG A 93 -0.90 21.70 9.44
C ARG A 93 -2.11 20.80 9.24
N TYR A 94 -1.86 19.50 9.04
CA TYR A 94 -2.91 18.49 8.92
C TYR A 94 -3.80 18.44 10.16
N ASP A 95 -5.10 18.23 9.98
CA ASP A 95 -6.06 17.98 11.07
C ASP A 95 -5.90 16.57 11.63
N ARG A 96 -5.58 15.59 10.75
CA ARG A 96 -5.34 14.19 11.09
C ARG A 96 -4.17 13.61 10.31
N ILE A 97 -3.35 12.82 10.98
CA ILE A 97 -2.33 11.97 10.36
C ILE A 97 -2.64 10.52 10.69
N ILE A 98 -2.66 9.66 9.68
CA ILE A 98 -2.92 8.22 9.81
C ILE A 98 -1.68 7.48 9.30
N ASN A 99 -0.91 6.89 10.22
CA ASN A 99 0.25 6.08 9.86
C ASN A 99 -0.13 4.60 9.81
N LEU A 100 -0.26 4.07 8.59
CA LEU A 100 -0.58 2.68 8.33
C LEU A 100 0.68 1.79 8.18
N THR A 101 1.87 2.39 8.30
CA THR A 101 3.14 1.66 8.21
C THR A 101 3.67 1.35 9.61
N PHE A 102 3.76 0.08 9.92
CA PHE A 102 4.12 -0.39 11.27
C PHE A 102 5.63 -0.48 11.46
N ASN A 103 6.32 0.66 11.43
CA ASN A 103 7.74 0.75 11.78
C ASN A 103 8.05 2.05 12.54
N ARG A 104 9.20 2.04 13.24
CA ARG A 104 9.65 3.17 14.07
C ARG A 104 9.90 4.44 13.26
N GLN A 105 10.42 4.31 12.05
CA GLN A 105 10.83 5.44 11.22
C GLN A 105 9.62 6.27 10.79
N THR A 106 8.56 5.63 10.33
CA THR A 106 7.32 6.33 9.98
C THR A 106 6.58 6.86 11.20
N GLY A 107 6.72 6.20 12.36
CA GLY A 107 6.22 6.72 13.64
C GLY A 107 6.90 8.03 14.03
N LEU A 108 8.23 8.11 13.92
CA LEU A 108 8.99 9.34 14.12
C LEU A 108 8.58 10.43 13.11
N LEU A 109 8.41 10.07 11.85
CA LEU A 109 7.93 11.00 10.81
C LEU A 109 6.56 11.56 11.14
N ALA A 110 5.58 10.72 11.49
CA ALA A 110 4.23 11.13 11.85
C ALA A 110 4.24 12.11 13.03
N SER A 111 5.03 11.81 14.07
CA SER A 111 5.17 12.66 15.24
C SER A 111 5.91 13.97 14.95
N TYR A 112 6.91 13.95 14.07
CA TYR A 112 7.63 15.16 13.64
C TYR A 112 6.72 16.12 12.85
N ILE A 113 5.92 15.58 11.91
CA ILE A 113 4.95 16.37 11.15
C ILE A 113 3.93 16.96 12.11
N GLY A 114 3.33 16.13 12.94
CA GLY A 114 2.39 16.50 14.00
C GLY A 114 1.01 16.89 13.49
N ALA A 115 -0.01 16.42 14.19
CA ALA A 115 -1.41 16.80 13.99
C ALA A 115 -2.16 16.68 15.33
N PRO A 116 -3.31 17.35 15.52
CA PRO A 116 -4.16 17.19 16.70
C PRO A 116 -4.69 15.75 16.85
N ASP A 117 -4.97 15.07 15.73
CA ASP A 117 -5.42 13.66 15.68
C ASP A 117 -4.34 12.81 14.99
N LEU A 118 -3.56 12.08 15.79
CA LEU A 118 -2.53 11.14 15.30
C LEU A 118 -3.03 9.72 15.50
N ARG A 119 -3.03 8.90 14.44
CA ARG A 119 -3.47 7.49 14.44
C ARG A 119 -2.42 6.56 13.89
N GLY A 120 -2.41 5.32 14.37
CA GLY A 120 -1.43 4.31 14.00
C GLY A 120 -0.16 4.39 14.83
N ILE A 121 0.96 4.00 14.26
CA ILE A 121 2.25 4.07 14.95
C ILE A 121 2.75 5.51 14.96
N ILE A 122 3.06 5.99 16.16
CA ILE A 122 3.69 7.28 16.42
C ILE A 122 4.90 7.10 17.35
N ALA A 123 5.72 8.11 17.49
CA ALA A 123 6.77 8.13 18.50
C ALA A 123 6.21 8.61 19.85
N GLY A 124 6.43 7.83 20.88
CA GLY A 124 6.22 8.25 22.27
C GLY A 124 7.25 9.29 22.72
N PRO A 125 7.11 9.82 23.96
CA PRO A 125 8.02 10.82 24.51
C PRO A 125 9.49 10.38 24.56
N ASP A 126 9.71 9.07 24.71
CA ASP A 126 11.04 8.44 24.74
C ASP A 126 11.55 8.02 23.35
N GLY A 127 10.81 8.35 22.28
CA GLY A 127 11.08 7.94 20.91
C GLY A 127 10.78 6.46 20.61
N CYS A 128 10.21 5.73 21.57
CA CYS A 128 9.72 4.37 21.34
C CYS A 128 8.39 4.39 20.57
N PRO A 129 8.13 3.41 19.70
CA PRO A 129 6.88 3.36 18.98
C PRO A 129 5.71 3.02 19.93
N ILE A 130 4.67 3.83 19.85
CA ILE A 130 3.37 3.55 20.49
C ILE A 130 2.29 3.51 19.40
N VAL A 131 1.19 2.80 19.65
CA VAL A 131 0.09 2.72 18.69
C VAL A 131 -1.09 3.50 19.24
N GLN A 132 -1.52 4.47 18.45
CA GLN A 132 -2.74 5.25 18.71
C GLN A 132 -3.88 4.68 17.86
N ASP A 133 -5.06 4.63 18.40
CA ASP A 133 -6.29 4.05 17.89
C ASP A 133 -6.46 2.54 18.21
N PRO A 134 -7.62 2.13 18.76
CA PRO A 134 -7.88 0.74 19.15
C PRO A 134 -7.83 -0.26 18.01
N TRP A 135 -8.30 0.10 16.79
CA TRP A 135 -8.30 -0.80 15.65
C TRP A 135 -6.90 -1.05 15.10
N LEU A 136 -6.05 -0.01 15.09
CA LEU A 136 -4.67 -0.13 14.68
C LEU A 136 -3.83 -0.84 15.76
N SER A 137 -4.18 -0.68 17.04
CA SER A 137 -3.62 -1.52 18.13
C SER A 137 -4.01 -2.98 17.97
N TYR A 138 -5.28 -3.27 17.67
CA TYR A 138 -5.72 -4.63 17.37
C TYR A 138 -4.94 -5.24 16.19
N PHE A 139 -4.65 -4.46 15.14
CA PHE A 139 -3.84 -4.92 14.02
C PHE A 139 -2.43 -5.33 14.44
N THR A 140 -1.77 -4.58 15.35
CA THR A 140 -0.42 -4.95 15.84
C THR A 140 -0.42 -6.24 16.64
N ASP A 141 -1.48 -6.52 17.38
CA ASP A 141 -1.62 -7.74 18.17
C ASP A 141 -1.96 -8.98 17.32
N LEU A 142 -2.41 -8.80 16.08
CA LEU A 142 -2.72 -9.91 15.17
C LEU A 142 -1.53 -10.84 14.95
N HIS A 143 -0.30 -10.36 15.00
CA HIS A 143 0.89 -11.19 14.84
C HIS A 143 0.99 -12.31 15.88
N ARG A 144 0.49 -12.05 17.10
CA ARG A 144 0.45 -13.01 18.20
C ARG A 144 -0.80 -13.89 18.18
N HIS A 145 -1.91 -13.39 17.67
CA HIS A 145 -3.24 -13.97 17.80
C HIS A 145 -3.99 -14.15 16.47
N ARG A 146 -3.29 -14.38 15.37
CA ARG A 146 -3.87 -14.49 14.01
C ARG A 146 -5.05 -15.45 13.91
N ARG A 147 -5.05 -16.57 14.63
CA ARG A 147 -6.14 -17.55 14.61
C ARG A 147 -7.49 -17.02 15.11
N PHE A 148 -7.48 -15.93 15.85
CA PHE A 148 -8.69 -15.31 16.37
C PHE A 148 -9.17 -14.13 15.53
N ASN A 149 -8.37 -13.69 14.58
CA ASN A 149 -8.73 -12.57 13.71
C ASN A 149 -9.91 -12.91 12.81
N ARG A 150 -10.87 -11.98 12.74
CA ARG A 150 -12.06 -12.04 11.89
C ARG A 150 -12.15 -10.89 10.90
N PHE A 151 -11.18 -9.98 10.90
CA PHE A 151 -11.18 -8.79 10.06
C PHE A 151 -10.12 -8.88 8.98
N ASN A 152 -10.42 -8.31 7.82
CA ASN A 152 -9.44 -8.10 6.77
C ASN A 152 -8.60 -6.85 7.07
N LEU A 153 -7.40 -6.76 6.50
CA LEU A 153 -6.54 -5.59 6.66
C LEU A 153 -7.22 -4.31 6.15
N VAL A 154 -7.97 -4.42 5.07
CA VAL A 154 -8.82 -3.35 4.50
C VAL A 154 -9.74 -2.74 5.55
N ASP A 155 -10.43 -3.61 6.32
CA ASP A 155 -11.38 -3.18 7.35
C ASP A 155 -10.64 -2.46 8.49
N LEU A 156 -9.51 -3.01 8.91
CA LEU A 156 -8.69 -2.44 9.99
C LEU A 156 -8.13 -1.07 9.62
N TYR A 157 -7.67 -0.89 8.39
CA TYR A 157 -7.22 0.41 7.89
C TYR A 157 -8.36 1.43 7.84
N ALA A 158 -9.51 1.01 7.31
CA ALA A 158 -10.68 1.87 7.19
C ALA A 158 -11.21 2.30 8.56
N MET A 159 -11.34 1.37 9.50
CA MET A 159 -11.87 1.65 10.84
C MET A 159 -10.89 2.41 11.72
N GLY A 160 -9.59 2.10 11.66
CA GLY A 160 -8.57 2.81 12.40
C GLY A 160 -8.33 4.23 11.89
N GLY A 161 -8.48 4.44 10.60
CA GLY A 161 -8.25 5.76 10.01
C GLY A 161 -9.44 6.71 10.13
N SER A 162 -10.67 6.23 9.94
CA SER A 162 -11.89 7.07 9.99
C SER A 162 -12.74 6.80 11.23
N GLY A 163 -12.97 5.56 11.59
CA GLY A 163 -13.84 5.21 12.72
C GLY A 163 -15.34 5.31 12.42
N THR A 164 -15.73 5.97 11.34
CA THR A 164 -17.12 6.20 10.91
C THR A 164 -17.31 5.82 9.44
N GLY A 165 -18.54 5.89 8.93
CA GLY A 165 -18.88 5.58 7.55
C GLY A 165 -19.11 4.09 7.28
N ALA A 166 -19.64 3.79 6.11
CA ALA A 166 -19.89 2.44 5.63
C ALA A 166 -18.62 1.76 5.10
N PHE A 167 -18.61 0.43 5.06
CA PHE A 167 -17.58 -0.29 4.32
C PHE A 167 -17.72 -0.06 2.83
N SER A 168 -16.65 0.33 2.17
CA SER A 168 -16.60 0.53 0.73
C SER A 168 -15.86 -0.63 0.08
N PRO A 169 -16.28 -1.06 -1.13
CA PRO A 169 -15.54 -2.06 -1.87
C PRO A 169 -14.14 -1.54 -2.23
N LEU A 170 -13.19 -2.45 -2.32
CA LEU A 170 -11.88 -2.15 -2.85
C LEU A 170 -12.01 -1.81 -4.33
N SER A 171 -11.55 -0.64 -4.73
CA SER A 171 -11.57 -0.21 -6.13
C SER A 171 -10.28 0.54 -6.48
N ILE A 172 -9.91 0.41 -7.75
CA ILE A 172 -8.79 1.14 -8.37
C ILE A 172 -9.23 1.67 -9.72
N THR A 173 -8.61 2.76 -10.16
CA THR A 173 -8.81 3.28 -11.52
C THR A 173 -7.67 2.78 -12.40
N ILE A 174 -8.03 1.98 -13.42
CA ILE A 174 -7.06 1.54 -14.42
C ILE A 174 -6.86 2.69 -15.42
N PRO A 175 -5.62 3.14 -15.66
CA PRO A 175 -5.31 4.15 -16.66
C PRO A 175 -5.78 3.72 -18.06
N ALA A 176 -6.20 4.70 -18.87
CA ALA A 176 -6.75 4.41 -20.21
C ALA A 176 -5.74 3.74 -21.15
N ASP A 177 -4.48 4.15 -21.07
CA ASP A 177 -3.37 3.55 -21.81
C ASP A 177 -3.10 2.11 -21.39
N GLY A 178 -3.12 1.83 -20.09
CA GLY A 178 -2.99 0.47 -19.54
C GLY A 178 -4.14 -0.44 -20.02
N ARG A 179 -5.37 0.07 -20.03
CA ARG A 179 -6.53 -0.67 -20.56
C ARG A 179 -6.37 -0.93 -22.06
N ALA A 180 -6.03 0.09 -22.86
CA ALA A 180 -5.82 -0.04 -24.29
C ALA A 180 -4.70 -1.05 -24.61
N TRP A 181 -3.60 -1.02 -23.85
CA TRP A 181 -2.52 -1.99 -24.00
C TRP A 181 -3.02 -3.41 -23.72
N ALA A 182 -3.76 -3.63 -22.64
CA ALA A 182 -4.30 -4.94 -22.28
C ALA A 182 -5.25 -5.48 -23.36
N ASP A 183 -6.13 -4.63 -23.89
CA ASP A 183 -7.05 -5.00 -24.96
C ASP A 183 -6.31 -5.43 -26.23
N LEU A 184 -5.28 -4.67 -26.64
CA LEU A 184 -4.43 -5.02 -27.79
C LEU A 184 -3.65 -6.33 -27.54
N PHE A 185 -3.07 -6.49 -26.36
CA PHE A 185 -2.38 -7.71 -25.99
C PHE A 185 -3.31 -8.92 -26.07
N LEU A 186 -4.49 -8.89 -25.46
CA LEU A 186 -5.45 -9.99 -25.46
C LEU A 186 -5.95 -10.30 -26.87
N GLN A 187 -6.18 -9.29 -27.71
CA GLN A 187 -6.58 -9.48 -29.11
C GLN A 187 -5.48 -10.16 -29.94
N SER A 188 -4.21 -9.86 -29.67
CA SER A 188 -3.07 -10.46 -30.39
C SER A 188 -2.90 -11.96 -30.10
N GLN A 189 -3.42 -12.45 -28.97
CA GLN A 189 -3.29 -13.86 -28.54
C GLN A 189 -4.29 -14.82 -29.22
N GLY A 190 -5.17 -14.32 -30.07
CA GLY A 190 -6.08 -15.12 -30.90
C GLY A 190 -7.53 -15.15 -30.40
N ARG A 191 -8.44 -15.36 -31.36
CA ARG A 191 -9.90 -15.29 -31.15
C ARG A 191 -10.52 -16.52 -30.46
N THR A 192 -9.75 -17.57 -30.23
CA THR A 192 -10.25 -18.84 -29.66
C THR A 192 -10.36 -18.81 -28.14
N VAL A 193 -9.68 -17.86 -27.47
CA VAL A 193 -9.71 -17.70 -26.03
C VAL A 193 -10.97 -16.91 -25.63
N ARG A 194 -11.84 -17.53 -24.85
CA ARG A 194 -13.07 -16.92 -24.33
C ARG A 194 -12.92 -16.42 -22.89
N GLN A 195 -12.03 -17.05 -22.13
CA GLN A 195 -11.79 -16.73 -20.73
C GLN A 195 -10.29 -16.70 -20.46
N TRP A 196 -9.82 -15.56 -19.95
CA TRP A 196 -8.45 -15.39 -19.54
C TRP A 196 -8.31 -15.57 -18.03
N ILE A 197 -7.28 -16.27 -17.61
CA ILE A 197 -6.90 -16.46 -16.21
C ILE A 197 -5.51 -15.86 -16.02
N ALA A 198 -5.44 -14.83 -15.16
CA ALA A 198 -4.16 -14.29 -14.73
C ALA A 198 -3.54 -15.18 -13.65
N VAL A 199 -2.29 -15.56 -13.82
CA VAL A 199 -1.55 -16.42 -12.89
C VAL A 199 -0.34 -15.68 -12.37
N GLN A 200 -0.31 -15.41 -11.07
CA GLN A 200 0.83 -14.87 -10.33
C GLN A 200 1.53 -16.02 -9.64
N ALA A 201 2.62 -16.54 -10.20
CA ALA A 201 3.35 -17.66 -9.63
C ALA A 201 4.43 -17.26 -8.63
N GLY A 202 4.96 -16.03 -8.76
CA GLY A 202 6.03 -15.52 -7.91
C GLY A 202 5.57 -15.11 -6.51
N ALA A 203 6.49 -15.18 -5.55
CA ALA A 203 6.31 -14.68 -4.19
C ALA A 203 7.60 -14.05 -3.67
N SER A 204 7.48 -13.05 -2.79
CA SER A 204 8.64 -12.38 -2.16
C SER A 204 9.44 -13.26 -1.21
N ASP A 205 8.95 -14.45 -0.90
CA ASP A 205 9.56 -15.41 0.03
C ASP A 205 9.26 -16.82 -0.47
N VAL A 206 10.29 -17.64 -0.61
CA VAL A 206 10.18 -19.04 -1.07
C VAL A 206 9.20 -19.86 -0.21
N MET A 207 9.12 -19.57 1.10
CA MET A 207 8.17 -20.23 2.00
C MET A 207 6.71 -19.89 1.72
N LYS A 208 6.45 -18.84 0.94
CA LYS A 208 5.11 -18.42 0.50
C LYS A 208 4.81 -18.84 -0.94
N ALA A 209 5.82 -19.26 -1.68
CA ALA A 209 5.66 -19.68 -3.07
C ALA A 209 5.02 -21.05 -3.14
N TRP A 210 4.02 -21.21 -3.98
CA TRP A 210 3.55 -22.51 -4.39
C TRP A 210 4.52 -23.08 -5.44
N ARG A 211 4.70 -24.40 -5.45
CA ARG A 211 5.68 -25.00 -6.35
C ARG A 211 5.27 -24.84 -7.81
N PRO A 212 6.19 -24.47 -8.72
CA PRO A 212 5.88 -24.23 -10.13
C PRO A 212 5.17 -25.39 -10.81
N GLU A 213 5.55 -26.63 -10.44
CA GLU A 213 4.95 -27.85 -11.02
C GLU A 213 3.44 -27.94 -10.73
N TYR A 214 2.98 -27.43 -9.59
CA TYR A 214 1.55 -27.43 -9.23
C TYR A 214 0.77 -26.35 -9.99
N PHE A 215 1.38 -25.21 -10.27
CA PHE A 215 0.80 -24.24 -11.21
C PHE A 215 0.61 -24.88 -12.58
N GLY A 216 1.66 -25.54 -13.13
CA GLY A 216 1.61 -26.22 -14.41
C GLY A 216 0.51 -27.31 -14.47
N GLN A 217 0.42 -28.15 -13.44
CA GLN A 217 -0.63 -29.19 -13.35
C GLN A 217 -2.03 -28.57 -13.28
N THR A 218 -2.20 -27.46 -12.57
CA THR A 218 -3.49 -26.77 -12.45
C THR A 218 -3.89 -26.16 -13.79
N MET A 219 -2.98 -25.46 -14.45
CA MET A 219 -3.21 -24.91 -15.78
C MET A 219 -3.53 -26.01 -16.80
N ALA A 220 -2.79 -27.13 -16.79
CA ALA A 220 -3.06 -28.27 -17.68
C ALA A 220 -4.45 -28.88 -17.45
N ARG A 221 -4.94 -28.92 -16.22
CA ARG A 221 -6.32 -29.36 -15.93
C ARG A 221 -7.36 -28.38 -16.46
N LEU A 222 -7.16 -27.08 -16.24
CA LEU A 222 -8.07 -26.03 -16.69
C LEU A 222 -8.08 -25.89 -18.22
N SER A 223 -6.95 -26.13 -18.91
CA SER A 223 -6.84 -26.12 -20.38
C SER A 223 -7.72 -27.17 -21.07
N ARG A 224 -8.19 -28.19 -20.34
CA ARG A 224 -9.15 -29.18 -20.90
C ARG A 224 -10.51 -28.55 -21.20
N HIS A 225 -10.81 -27.40 -20.63
CA HIS A 225 -12.01 -26.63 -20.96
C HIS A 225 -11.70 -25.77 -22.18
N SER A 226 -12.53 -25.88 -23.21
CA SER A 226 -12.33 -25.12 -24.45
C SER A 226 -12.42 -23.61 -24.23
N GLY A 227 -11.47 -22.86 -24.80
CA GLY A 227 -11.47 -21.40 -24.77
C GLY A 227 -10.88 -20.76 -23.50
N VAL A 228 -10.14 -21.51 -22.68
CA VAL A 228 -9.38 -20.95 -21.54
C VAL A 228 -7.96 -20.63 -21.99
N GLY A 229 -7.50 -19.41 -21.69
CA GLY A 229 -6.13 -18.95 -21.87
C GLY A 229 -5.53 -18.46 -20.54
N PHE A 230 -4.21 -18.42 -20.46
CA PHE A 230 -3.49 -18.00 -19.26
C PHE A 230 -2.57 -16.82 -19.58
N VAL A 231 -2.51 -15.85 -18.67
CA VAL A 231 -1.54 -14.75 -18.68
C VAL A 231 -0.69 -14.88 -17.43
N MET A 232 0.59 -15.14 -17.61
CA MET A 232 1.55 -15.21 -16.49
C MET A 232 1.94 -13.77 -16.11
N ILE A 233 1.87 -13.47 -14.82
CA ILE A 233 2.23 -12.17 -14.25
C ILE A 233 3.39 -12.39 -13.27
N GLY A 234 4.47 -11.63 -13.44
CA GLY A 234 5.63 -11.71 -12.59
C GLY A 234 6.70 -10.69 -12.95
N THR A 235 7.79 -10.72 -12.22
CA THR A 235 8.99 -9.92 -12.52
C THR A 235 9.87 -10.64 -13.54
N ALA A 236 10.78 -9.91 -14.17
CA ALA A 236 11.77 -10.51 -15.09
C ALA A 236 12.62 -11.59 -14.41
N ALA A 237 12.90 -11.45 -13.11
CA ALA A 237 13.65 -12.45 -12.35
C ALA A 237 12.86 -13.75 -12.10
N GLU A 238 11.55 -13.72 -12.23
CA GLU A 238 10.66 -14.87 -12.06
C GLU A 238 10.35 -15.58 -13.37
N ALA A 239 10.75 -15.00 -14.52
CA ALA A 239 10.42 -15.50 -15.86
C ALA A 239 10.92 -16.94 -16.09
N ASP A 240 12.09 -17.31 -15.54
CA ASP A 240 12.67 -18.64 -15.71
C ASP A 240 11.98 -19.71 -14.83
N ALA A 241 11.19 -19.29 -13.85
CA ALA A 241 10.47 -20.16 -12.91
C ALA A 241 8.98 -20.36 -13.29
N ILE A 242 8.52 -19.66 -14.32
CA ILE A 242 7.15 -19.64 -14.82
C ILE A 242 7.06 -20.36 -16.19
#